data_8d365a6a265270452c9de14eb9092767
#
_entry.id   8d365a6a265270452c9de14eb9092767
#
_cell.length_a   1.000
_cell.length_b   1.000
_cell.length_c   1.000
_cell.angle_alpha   90.00
_cell.angle_beta   90.00
_cell.angle_gamma   90.00
#
_symmetry.space_group_name_H-M   'P 1'
#
loop_
_entity.id
_entity.type
_entity.pdbx_description
1 polymer ?
#
loop_
_entity_poly.entity_id
_entity_poly.type
_entity_poly.pdbx_seq_one_letter_code
_entity_poly.pdbx_strand_id
1 'polypeptide(L)'
;LYLYDYLETVMLIDVLKGFIIGICASVPLGPIAILVIQKSLSEGQKSGFLAGLGACLVDTLFAVIAIFALAIAERFIESYSTLIMVGGGLIVTFLGCSLTFKDPFRKMKREDATPSYSLKDFFQAFIMGISNPGAILVIFALFAFFGIELEPHDFRVAPILLALSAGSACYWFFFSWVFSKMRKNFKLSTILWINRITGIIVTIIGIALLTDGIMELIFT
;
A
#
# COMPACT_ATOMS: atom_id res chain seq x y z
N LEU A 1 4.23 -11.05 -36.41
CA LEU A 1 5.42 -11.08 -35.56
C LEU A 1 5.52 -9.79 -34.75
N TYR A 2 5.58 -8.59 -35.38
CA TYR A 2 5.70 -7.28 -34.68
C TYR A 2 4.58 -7.00 -33.66
N LEU A 3 3.33 -7.37 -33.96
CA LEU A 3 2.20 -7.16 -33.07
C LEU A 3 2.29 -8.06 -31.81
N TYR A 4 2.77 -9.27 -31.98
CA TYR A 4 2.97 -10.22 -30.89
C TYR A 4 4.08 -9.74 -29.94
N ASP A 5 5.23 -9.36 -30.49
CA ASP A 5 6.36 -8.81 -29.71
C ASP A 5 5.96 -7.52 -28.96
N TYR A 6 5.12 -6.68 -29.59
CA TYR A 6 4.61 -5.46 -28.94
C TYR A 6 3.70 -5.78 -27.75
N LEU A 7 2.74 -6.69 -27.91
CA LEU A 7 1.83 -7.11 -26.85
C LEU A 7 2.56 -7.78 -25.69
N GLU A 8 3.55 -8.60 -25.98
CA GLU A 8 4.39 -9.24 -24.96
C GLU A 8 5.21 -8.22 -24.17
N THR A 9 5.78 -7.22 -24.84
CA THR A 9 6.55 -6.13 -24.20
C THR A 9 5.66 -5.28 -23.30
N VAL A 10 4.45 -4.91 -23.77
CA VAL A 10 3.49 -4.12 -22.95
C VAL A 10 3.06 -4.91 -21.72
N MET A 11 2.75 -6.18 -21.88
CA MET A 11 2.37 -7.05 -20.77
C MET A 11 3.51 -7.17 -19.74
N LEU A 12 4.74 -7.32 -20.18
CA LEU A 12 5.90 -7.41 -19.27
C LEU A 12 6.09 -6.12 -18.47
N ILE A 13 5.95 -4.96 -19.12
CA ILE A 13 6.05 -3.66 -18.46
C ILE A 13 4.94 -3.50 -17.41
N ASP A 14 3.71 -3.87 -17.74
CA ASP A 14 2.59 -3.76 -16.81
C ASP A 14 2.72 -4.72 -15.63
N VAL A 15 3.24 -5.92 -15.85
CA VAL A 15 3.58 -6.87 -14.79
C VAL A 15 4.67 -6.31 -13.86
N LEU A 16 5.71 -5.67 -14.41
CA LEU A 16 6.75 -5.02 -13.62
C LEU A 16 6.19 -3.83 -12.82
N LYS A 17 5.32 -3.02 -13.43
CA LYS A 17 4.60 -1.96 -12.71
C LYS A 17 3.79 -2.54 -11.56
N GLY A 18 3.03 -3.61 -11.80
CA GLY A 18 2.27 -4.32 -10.77
C GLY A 18 3.14 -4.75 -9.59
N PHE A 19 4.30 -5.35 -9.86
CA PHE A 19 5.25 -5.75 -8.83
C PHE A 19 5.76 -4.56 -8.01
N ILE A 20 6.12 -3.46 -8.66
CA ILE A 20 6.58 -2.23 -8.00
C ILE A 20 5.45 -1.62 -7.17
N ILE A 21 4.23 -1.58 -7.69
CA ILE A 21 3.04 -1.12 -6.96
C ILE A 21 2.84 -1.93 -5.69
N GLY A 22 2.97 -3.27 -5.77
CA GLY A 22 2.88 -4.14 -4.60
C GLY A 22 3.89 -3.81 -3.52
N ILE A 23 5.14 -3.53 -3.90
CA ILE A 23 6.17 -3.05 -2.97
C ILE A 23 5.78 -1.70 -2.37
N CYS A 24 5.41 -0.73 -3.20
CA CYS A 24 5.09 0.63 -2.76
C CYS A 24 3.85 0.69 -1.86
N ALA A 25 2.81 -0.07 -2.18
CA ALA A 25 1.59 -0.16 -1.39
C ALA A 25 1.85 -0.73 0.03
N SER A 26 2.82 -1.64 0.13
CA SER A 26 3.21 -2.27 1.39
C SER A 26 4.14 -1.42 2.25
N VAL A 27 4.61 -0.25 1.76
CA VAL A 27 5.44 0.66 2.57
C VAL A 27 4.71 0.95 3.89
N PRO A 28 5.40 0.83 5.06
CA PRO A 28 4.74 0.71 6.34
C PRO A 28 4.00 1.98 6.73
N LEU A 29 2.71 2.00 6.46
CA LEU A 29 1.79 3.07 6.80
C LEU A 29 0.89 2.62 7.96
N GLY A 30 1.29 2.91 9.20
CA GLY A 30 0.38 2.79 10.34
C GLY A 30 0.36 1.45 11.09
N PRO A 31 -0.82 0.99 11.57
CA PRO A 31 -0.92 -0.06 12.59
C PRO A 31 -0.41 -1.44 12.16
N ILE A 32 -0.54 -1.80 10.87
CA ILE A 32 -0.10 -3.10 10.35
C ILE A 32 1.42 -3.23 10.43
N ALA A 33 2.15 -2.18 10.02
CA ALA A 33 3.60 -2.19 10.11
C ALA A 33 4.08 -2.42 11.54
N ILE A 34 3.42 -1.78 12.51
CA ILE A 34 3.72 -1.95 13.93
C ILE A 34 3.47 -3.40 14.37
N LEU A 35 2.34 -3.98 13.95
CA LEU A 35 2.04 -5.39 14.23
C LEU A 35 3.13 -6.30 13.66
N VAL A 36 3.52 -6.12 12.38
CA VAL A 36 4.56 -6.93 11.74
C VAL A 36 5.91 -6.77 12.46
N ILE A 37 6.29 -5.53 12.81
CA ILE A 37 7.52 -5.27 13.57
C ILE A 37 7.44 -5.94 14.94
N GLN A 38 6.35 -5.76 15.67
CA GLN A 38 6.17 -6.36 16.99
C GLN A 38 6.29 -7.88 16.93
N LYS A 39 5.60 -8.52 15.98
CA LYS A 39 5.64 -9.97 15.78
C LYS A 39 7.03 -10.45 15.34
N SER A 40 7.69 -9.71 14.45
CA SER A 40 9.07 -10.03 14.02
C SER A 40 10.07 -9.96 15.17
N LEU A 41 9.94 -8.96 16.02
CA LEU A 41 10.83 -8.75 17.17
C LEU A 41 10.56 -9.73 18.32
N SER A 42 9.29 -10.02 18.64
CA SER A 42 8.92 -10.87 19.77
C SER A 42 8.93 -12.36 19.42
N GLU A 43 8.37 -12.74 18.29
CA GLU A 43 8.13 -14.13 17.91
C GLU A 43 9.01 -14.62 16.74
N GLY A 44 9.68 -13.68 16.04
CA GLY A 44 10.60 -13.96 14.94
C GLY A 44 10.01 -13.74 13.55
N GLN A 45 10.85 -13.98 12.52
CA GLN A 45 10.53 -13.67 11.13
C GLN A 45 9.23 -14.32 10.63
N LYS A 46 9.01 -15.59 10.97
CA LYS A 46 7.85 -16.35 10.46
C LYS A 46 6.52 -15.75 10.91
N SER A 47 6.40 -15.35 12.18
CA SER A 47 5.20 -14.73 12.72
C SER A 47 4.99 -13.33 12.11
N GLY A 48 6.06 -12.53 12.01
CA GLY A 48 6.00 -11.24 11.33
C GLY A 48 5.61 -11.37 9.85
N PHE A 49 6.18 -12.34 9.14
CA PHE A 49 5.84 -12.58 7.73
C PHE A 49 4.39 -13.05 7.56
N LEU A 50 3.90 -13.89 8.45
CA LEU A 50 2.50 -14.34 8.41
C LEU A 50 1.52 -13.18 8.59
N ALA A 51 1.82 -12.25 9.49
CA ALA A 51 1.07 -10.99 9.60
C ALA A 51 1.19 -10.15 8.31
N GLY A 52 2.39 -10.07 7.73
CA GLY A 52 2.61 -9.40 6.45
C GLY A 52 1.81 -10.00 5.30
N LEU A 53 1.63 -11.32 5.24
CA LEU A 53 0.77 -11.97 4.26
C LEU A 53 -0.70 -11.58 4.41
N GLY A 54 -1.17 -11.35 5.65
CA GLY A 54 -2.50 -10.79 5.89
C GLY A 54 -2.67 -9.40 5.27
N ALA A 55 -1.64 -8.56 5.39
CA ALA A 55 -1.62 -7.25 4.73
C ALA A 55 -1.56 -7.37 3.20
N CYS A 56 -0.71 -8.26 2.68
CA CYS A 56 -0.60 -8.54 1.25
C CYS A 56 -1.95 -8.94 0.63
N LEU A 57 -2.73 -9.76 1.32
CA LEU A 57 -4.07 -10.13 0.85
C LEU A 57 -5.00 -8.91 0.79
N VAL A 58 -4.93 -7.99 1.76
CA VAL A 58 -5.71 -6.74 1.74
C VAL A 58 -5.29 -5.86 0.56
N ASP A 59 -3.98 -5.68 0.34
CA ASP A 59 -3.47 -4.90 -0.80
C ASP A 59 -4.00 -5.48 -2.12
N THR A 60 -3.99 -6.81 -2.27
CA THR A 60 -4.51 -7.50 -3.46
C THR A 60 -6.02 -7.30 -3.63
N LEU A 61 -6.79 -7.42 -2.54
CA LEU A 61 -8.24 -7.19 -2.58
C LEU A 61 -8.57 -5.74 -2.95
N PHE A 62 -7.83 -4.78 -2.39
CA PHE A 62 -8.01 -3.38 -2.74
C PHE A 62 -7.59 -3.07 -4.18
N ALA A 63 -6.58 -3.76 -4.72
CA ALA A 63 -6.23 -3.65 -6.13
C ALA A 63 -7.34 -4.20 -7.04
N VAL A 64 -7.95 -5.33 -6.69
CA VAL A 64 -9.14 -5.83 -7.39
C VAL A 64 -10.27 -4.81 -7.36
N ILE A 65 -10.61 -4.28 -6.18
CA ILE A 65 -11.65 -3.26 -6.03
C ILE A 65 -11.32 -2.02 -6.86
N ALA A 66 -10.05 -1.60 -6.88
CA ALA A 66 -9.61 -0.44 -7.65
C ALA A 66 -9.83 -0.63 -9.15
N ILE A 67 -9.48 -1.80 -9.70
CA ILE A 67 -9.71 -2.10 -11.12
C ILE A 67 -11.21 -2.05 -11.47
N PHE A 68 -12.05 -2.69 -10.66
CA PHE A 68 -13.49 -2.67 -10.89
C PHE A 68 -14.10 -1.29 -10.71
N ALA A 69 -13.66 -0.55 -9.70
CA ALA A 69 -14.15 0.80 -9.42
C ALA A 69 -13.74 1.78 -10.54
N LEU A 70 -12.51 1.69 -11.04
CA LEU A 70 -12.05 2.51 -12.16
C LEU A 70 -12.86 2.26 -13.42
N ALA A 71 -13.14 1.00 -13.76
CA ALA A 71 -13.95 0.65 -14.92
C ALA A 71 -15.40 1.18 -14.86
N ILE A 72 -15.97 1.22 -13.64
CA ILE A 72 -17.32 1.80 -13.44
C ILE A 72 -17.28 3.33 -13.46
N ALA A 73 -16.19 3.89 -12.93
CA ALA A 73 -16.04 5.32 -12.72
C ALA A 73 -15.49 6.08 -13.94
N GLU A 74 -15.05 5.38 -15.00
CA GLU A 74 -14.34 5.99 -16.14
C GLU A 74 -15.10 7.22 -16.69
N ARG A 75 -16.39 7.08 -16.99
CA ARG A 75 -17.25 8.20 -17.45
C ARG A 75 -17.43 9.30 -16.41
N PHE A 76 -17.43 8.91 -15.13
CA PHE A 76 -17.58 9.86 -14.02
C PHE A 76 -16.25 10.59 -13.76
N ILE A 77 -15.12 9.88 -13.88
CA ILE A 77 -13.77 10.44 -13.72
C ILE A 77 -13.49 11.46 -14.82
N GLU A 78 -13.81 11.16 -16.09
CA GLU A 78 -13.66 12.11 -17.20
C GLU A 78 -14.46 13.39 -16.99
N SER A 79 -15.69 13.28 -16.47
CA SER A 79 -16.56 14.44 -16.24
C SER A 79 -16.18 15.27 -15.01
N TYR A 80 -15.49 14.68 -14.03
CA TYR A 80 -15.19 15.29 -12.72
C TYR A 80 -13.73 15.17 -12.33
N SER A 81 -12.81 15.01 -13.31
CA SER A 81 -11.38 14.79 -13.09
C SER A 81 -10.77 15.79 -12.12
N THR A 82 -11.01 17.06 -12.33
CA THR A 82 -10.50 18.16 -11.51
C THR A 82 -11.00 18.10 -10.07
N LEU A 83 -12.31 17.82 -9.87
CA LEU A 83 -12.88 17.68 -8.52
C LEU A 83 -12.32 16.46 -7.78
N ILE A 84 -12.10 15.35 -8.51
CA ILE A 84 -11.49 14.14 -7.97
C ILE A 84 -10.03 14.39 -7.60
N MET A 85 -9.29 15.13 -8.41
CA MET A 85 -7.89 15.49 -8.14
C MET A 85 -7.79 16.39 -6.89
N VAL A 86 -8.61 17.41 -6.77
CA VAL A 86 -8.65 18.30 -5.61
C VAL A 86 -9.08 17.53 -4.36
N GLY A 87 -10.18 16.78 -4.44
CA GLY A 87 -10.69 15.98 -3.32
C GLY A 87 -9.70 14.88 -2.88
N GLY A 88 -9.14 14.16 -3.84
CA GLY A 88 -8.13 13.14 -3.61
C GLY A 88 -6.85 13.72 -3.00
N GLY A 89 -6.36 14.84 -3.54
CA GLY A 89 -5.20 15.56 -3.02
C GLY A 89 -5.39 16.03 -1.57
N LEU A 90 -6.58 16.53 -1.24
CA LEU A 90 -6.95 16.90 0.15
C LEU A 90 -6.89 15.68 1.10
N ILE A 91 -7.51 14.57 0.69
CA ILE A 91 -7.53 13.34 1.48
C ILE A 91 -6.12 12.80 1.70
N VAL A 92 -5.31 12.70 0.63
CA VAL A 92 -3.93 12.20 0.70
C VAL A 92 -3.07 13.11 1.58
N THR A 93 -3.21 14.44 1.46
CA THR A 93 -2.50 15.41 2.32
C THR A 93 -2.90 15.23 3.78
N PHE A 94 -4.19 15.10 4.08
CA PHE A 94 -4.67 14.89 5.44
C PHE A 94 -4.16 13.56 6.03
N LEU A 95 -4.15 12.48 5.24
CA LEU A 95 -3.59 11.18 5.64
C LEU A 95 -2.09 11.27 5.92
N GLY A 96 -1.33 11.91 5.05
CA GLY A 96 0.10 12.12 5.23
C GLY A 96 0.41 12.93 6.51
N CYS A 97 -0.29 14.01 6.73
CA CYS A 97 -0.20 14.80 7.97
C CYS A 97 -0.56 13.95 9.20
N SER A 98 -1.67 13.19 9.13
CA SER A 98 -2.08 12.31 10.23
C SER A 98 -1.00 11.28 10.57
N LEU A 99 -0.35 10.68 9.57
CA LEU A 99 0.74 9.72 9.76
C LEU A 99 1.98 10.38 10.38
N THR A 100 2.32 11.60 9.96
CA THR A 100 3.48 12.35 10.46
C THR A 100 3.36 12.67 11.95
N PHE A 101 2.16 13.03 12.41
CA PHE A 101 1.93 13.49 13.77
C PHE A 101 1.39 12.42 14.73
N LYS A 102 0.90 11.29 14.19
CA LYS A 102 0.32 10.22 15.01
C LYS A 102 1.42 9.41 15.70
N ASP A 103 1.32 9.27 17.01
CA ASP A 103 2.16 8.34 17.77
C ASP A 103 1.58 6.92 17.64
N PRO A 104 2.26 6.04 16.90
CA PRO A 104 1.77 4.68 16.66
C PRO A 104 1.79 3.82 17.93
N PHE A 105 2.56 4.20 18.96
CA PHE A 105 2.73 3.42 20.19
C PHE A 105 1.63 3.63 21.22
N ARG A 106 0.83 4.67 21.08
CA ARG A 106 -0.24 4.98 22.06
C ARG A 106 -1.25 3.84 22.26
N LYS A 107 -1.30 2.88 21.34
CA LYS A 107 -2.19 1.69 21.37
C LYS A 107 -1.46 0.37 21.57
N MET A 108 -0.12 0.36 21.71
CA MET A 108 0.61 -0.89 21.95
C MET A 108 0.37 -1.39 23.37
N LYS A 109 -0.46 -2.41 23.53
CA LYS A 109 -0.42 -3.28 24.70
C LYS A 109 0.80 -4.21 24.57
N ARG A 110 1.65 -4.24 25.62
CA ARG A 110 2.60 -5.35 25.80
C ARG A 110 1.78 -6.62 26.01
N GLU A 111 1.66 -7.44 25.00
CA GLU A 111 1.29 -8.84 25.17
C GLU A 111 2.59 -9.60 25.44
N ASP A 112 2.63 -10.28 26.59
CA ASP A 112 3.69 -11.24 26.91
C ASP A 112 3.58 -12.39 25.90
N ALA A 113 4.44 -12.38 24.90
CA ALA A 113 4.34 -13.29 23.78
C ALA A 113 5.06 -14.60 24.09
N THR A 114 4.30 -15.66 24.27
CA THR A 114 4.80 -17.02 24.03
C THR A 114 4.96 -17.19 22.50
N PRO A 115 6.10 -17.72 22.04
CA PRO A 115 6.32 -17.96 20.61
C PRO A 115 5.30 -18.97 20.08
N SER A 116 4.29 -18.49 19.41
CA SER A 116 3.27 -19.34 18.80
C SER A 116 3.00 -18.81 17.39
N TYR A 117 3.45 -19.59 16.40
CA TYR A 117 3.07 -19.37 15.01
C TYR A 117 1.55 -19.58 14.89
N SER A 118 0.81 -18.51 14.78
CA SER A 118 -0.65 -18.61 14.73
C SER A 118 -1.19 -17.91 13.49
N LEU A 119 -2.10 -18.58 12.79
CA LEU A 119 -2.94 -17.95 11.77
C LEU A 119 -3.68 -16.71 12.31
N LYS A 120 -3.76 -16.57 13.64
CA LYS A 120 -4.27 -15.37 14.29
C LYS A 120 -3.55 -14.10 13.85
N ASP A 121 -2.23 -14.16 13.63
CA ASP A 121 -1.44 -12.99 13.21
C ASP A 121 -1.81 -12.54 11.80
N PHE A 122 -2.05 -13.50 10.90
CA PHE A 122 -2.57 -13.23 9.56
C PHE A 122 -3.94 -12.56 9.61
N PHE A 123 -4.89 -13.15 10.33
CA PHE A 123 -6.24 -12.59 10.42
C PHE A 123 -6.28 -11.24 11.15
N GLN A 124 -5.43 -11.05 12.14
CA GLN A 124 -5.31 -9.77 12.83
C GLN A 124 -4.85 -8.67 11.87
N ALA A 125 -3.79 -8.92 11.10
CA ALA A 125 -3.30 -7.97 10.09
C ALA A 125 -4.34 -7.73 8.98
N PHE A 126 -5.01 -8.79 8.53
CA PHE A 126 -6.06 -8.71 7.53
C PHE A 126 -7.23 -7.82 7.96
N ILE A 127 -7.77 -8.04 9.18
CA ILE A 127 -8.86 -7.22 9.72
C ILE A 127 -8.41 -5.77 9.91
N MET A 128 -7.20 -5.56 10.42
CA MET A 128 -6.63 -4.22 10.58
C MET A 128 -6.45 -3.52 9.23
N GLY A 129 -6.07 -4.26 8.19
CA GLY A 129 -5.88 -3.74 6.84
C GLY A 129 -7.20 -3.32 6.19
N ILE A 130 -8.19 -4.19 6.20
CA ILE A 130 -9.54 -3.87 5.66
C ILE A 130 -10.15 -2.67 6.38
N SER A 131 -9.89 -2.52 7.68
CA SER A 131 -10.38 -1.39 8.48
C SER A 131 -9.62 -0.08 8.21
N ASN A 132 -8.63 -0.08 7.31
CA ASN A 132 -7.84 1.10 6.98
C ASN A 132 -8.26 1.70 5.62
N PRO A 133 -9.15 2.68 5.57
CA PRO A 133 -9.62 3.26 4.31
C PRO A 133 -8.49 3.97 3.54
N GLY A 134 -7.40 4.36 4.21
CA GLY A 134 -6.26 4.99 3.54
C GLY A 134 -5.52 4.04 2.60
N ALA A 135 -5.52 2.73 2.87
CA ALA A 135 -4.78 1.77 2.06
C ALA A 135 -5.35 1.64 0.63
N ILE A 136 -6.68 1.67 0.49
CA ILE A 136 -7.31 1.63 -0.84
C ILE A 136 -6.98 2.89 -1.66
N LEU A 137 -6.95 4.07 -1.02
CA LEU A 137 -6.60 5.32 -1.68
C LEU A 137 -5.16 5.33 -2.18
N VAL A 138 -4.23 4.73 -1.43
CA VAL A 138 -2.84 4.57 -1.86
C VAL A 138 -2.76 3.71 -3.11
N ILE A 139 -3.52 2.61 -3.19
CA ILE A 139 -3.54 1.74 -4.38
C ILE A 139 -4.13 2.46 -5.59
N PHE A 140 -5.21 3.22 -5.43
CA PHE A 140 -5.75 4.07 -6.50
C PHE A 140 -4.72 5.08 -7.01
N ALA A 141 -4.04 5.77 -6.08
CA ALA A 141 -3.01 6.75 -6.42
C ALA A 141 -1.82 6.10 -7.17
N LEU A 142 -1.40 4.89 -6.75
CA LEU A 142 -0.34 4.16 -7.41
C LEU A 142 -0.75 3.69 -8.81
N PHE A 143 -1.97 3.20 -9.00
CA PHE A 143 -2.48 2.80 -10.32
C PHE A 143 -2.50 4.00 -11.27
N ALA A 144 -3.02 5.15 -10.80
CA ALA A 144 -3.01 6.38 -11.58
C ALA A 144 -1.58 6.86 -11.89
N PHE A 145 -0.69 6.86 -10.91
CA PHE A 145 0.70 7.29 -11.09
C PHE A 145 1.47 6.44 -12.11
N PHE A 146 1.26 5.11 -12.09
CA PHE A 146 1.90 4.19 -13.03
C PHE A 146 1.18 4.08 -14.38
N GLY A 147 0.05 4.77 -14.55
CA GLY A 147 -0.75 4.73 -15.78
C GLY A 147 -1.25 3.30 -16.07
N ILE A 148 -1.74 2.60 -15.05
CA ILE A 148 -2.35 1.29 -15.22
C ILE A 148 -3.83 1.48 -15.50
N GLU A 149 -4.19 1.32 -16.76
CA GLU A 149 -5.56 1.33 -17.26
C GLU A 149 -5.95 -0.11 -17.60
N LEU A 150 -6.82 -0.69 -16.79
CA LEU A 150 -7.25 -2.07 -16.91
C LEU A 150 -8.78 -2.14 -16.88
N GLU A 151 -9.36 -2.80 -17.87
CA GLU A 151 -10.73 -3.24 -17.81
C GLU A 151 -10.85 -4.57 -17.04
N PRO A 152 -11.96 -4.83 -16.34
CA PRO A 152 -12.15 -6.06 -15.57
C PRO A 152 -12.02 -7.35 -16.39
N HIS A 153 -12.23 -7.29 -17.70
CA HIS A 153 -12.13 -8.42 -18.62
C HIS A 153 -10.78 -8.49 -19.36
N ASP A 154 -9.85 -7.59 -19.07
CA ASP A 154 -8.53 -7.59 -19.66
C ASP A 154 -7.72 -8.81 -19.16
N PHE A 155 -7.15 -9.57 -20.08
CA PHE A 155 -6.32 -10.74 -19.75
C PHE A 155 -5.07 -10.36 -18.93
N ARG A 156 -4.66 -9.08 -18.93
CA ARG A 156 -3.54 -8.54 -18.14
C ARG A 156 -3.85 -8.41 -16.65
N VAL A 157 -5.13 -8.40 -16.26
CA VAL A 157 -5.55 -8.21 -14.85
C VAL A 157 -4.92 -9.27 -13.94
N ALA A 158 -5.04 -10.54 -14.30
CA ALA A 158 -4.54 -11.64 -13.47
C ALA A 158 -3.00 -11.60 -13.31
N PRO A 159 -2.18 -11.46 -14.36
CA PRO A 159 -0.74 -11.33 -14.23
C PRO A 159 -0.30 -10.11 -13.39
N ILE A 160 -0.97 -8.98 -13.55
CA ILE A 160 -0.64 -7.76 -12.79
C ILE A 160 -0.98 -7.92 -11.30
N LEU A 161 -2.15 -8.48 -10.98
CA LEU A 161 -2.53 -8.76 -9.59
C LEU A 161 -1.61 -9.78 -8.93
N LEU A 162 -1.19 -10.82 -9.64
CA LEU A 162 -0.21 -11.78 -9.15
C LEU A 162 1.15 -11.11 -8.90
N ALA A 163 1.59 -10.25 -9.80
CA ALA A 163 2.83 -9.50 -9.65
C ALA A 163 2.76 -8.52 -8.47
N LEU A 164 1.63 -7.82 -8.29
CA LEU A 164 1.39 -6.95 -7.14
C LEU A 164 1.44 -7.75 -5.84
N SER A 165 0.75 -8.88 -5.79
CA SER A 165 0.78 -9.76 -4.61
C SER A 165 2.19 -10.28 -4.32
N ALA A 166 2.95 -10.65 -5.35
CA ALA A 166 4.34 -11.08 -5.22
C ALA A 166 5.23 -9.94 -4.70
N GLY A 167 5.08 -8.72 -5.21
CA GLY A 167 5.79 -7.54 -4.74
C GLY A 167 5.52 -7.23 -3.28
N SER A 168 4.24 -7.23 -2.88
CA SER A 168 3.82 -7.06 -1.49
C SER A 168 4.38 -8.16 -0.59
N ALA A 169 4.27 -9.42 -0.99
CA ALA A 169 4.81 -10.55 -0.22
C ALA A 169 6.34 -10.48 -0.08
N CYS A 170 7.06 -10.13 -1.15
CA CYS A 170 8.52 -9.93 -1.10
C CYS A 170 8.88 -8.80 -0.13
N TYR A 171 8.14 -7.69 -0.16
CA TYR A 171 8.35 -6.59 0.77
C TYR A 171 8.18 -7.05 2.22
N TRP A 172 7.06 -7.68 2.59
CA TRP A 172 6.79 -8.14 3.93
C TRP A 172 7.75 -9.25 4.39
N PHE A 173 8.21 -10.11 3.48
CA PHE A 173 9.25 -11.11 3.78
C PHE A 173 10.55 -10.43 4.18
N PHE A 174 11.02 -9.47 3.38
CA PHE A 174 12.25 -8.75 3.66
C PHE A 174 12.12 -7.90 4.92
N PHE A 175 11.00 -7.18 5.07
CA PHE A 175 10.71 -6.36 6.23
C PHE A 175 10.72 -7.18 7.53
N SER A 176 10.00 -8.30 7.58
CA SER A 176 9.99 -9.19 8.75
C SER A 176 11.37 -9.79 9.04
N TRP A 177 12.13 -10.10 7.99
CA TRP A 177 13.50 -10.61 8.14
C TRP A 177 14.42 -9.58 8.78
N VAL A 178 14.42 -8.35 8.30
CA VAL A 178 15.22 -7.24 8.85
C VAL A 178 14.92 -7.06 10.33
N PHE A 179 13.64 -6.91 10.70
CA PHE A 179 13.26 -6.66 12.08
C PHE A 179 13.52 -7.87 12.99
N SER A 180 13.40 -9.09 12.50
CA SER A 180 13.74 -10.28 13.27
C SER A 180 15.22 -10.34 13.65
N LYS A 181 16.11 -9.83 12.77
CA LYS A 181 17.56 -9.73 13.04
C LYS A 181 17.92 -8.60 14.01
N MET A 182 17.12 -7.54 14.04
CA MET A 182 17.34 -6.37 14.91
C MET A 182 16.86 -6.57 16.35
N ARG A 183 16.35 -7.73 16.70
CA ARG A 183 15.74 -8.06 18.01
C ARG A 183 16.54 -7.59 19.22
N LYS A 184 17.88 -7.65 19.17
CA LYS A 184 18.75 -7.29 20.29
C LYS A 184 19.02 -5.79 20.46
N ASN A 185 18.89 -5.01 19.37
CA ASN A 185 19.34 -3.60 19.33
C ASN A 185 18.23 -2.63 18.91
N PHE A 186 16.98 -3.07 18.89
CA PHE A 186 15.88 -2.28 18.34
C PHE A 186 15.44 -1.16 19.28
N LYS A 187 15.47 0.08 18.78
CA LYS A 187 14.94 1.27 19.48
C LYS A 187 13.57 1.61 18.90
N LEU A 188 12.58 1.78 19.78
CA LEU A 188 11.21 2.19 19.39
C LEU A 188 11.20 3.49 18.57
N SER A 189 12.16 4.37 18.80
CA SER A 189 12.34 5.61 18.05
C SER A 189 12.51 5.40 16.53
N THR A 190 13.03 4.25 16.09
CA THR A 190 13.21 3.95 14.68
C THR A 190 11.85 3.86 13.94
N ILE A 191 10.84 3.29 14.58
CA ILE A 191 9.48 3.22 14.00
C ILE A 191 8.87 4.62 13.86
N LEU A 192 9.05 5.47 14.88
CA LEU A 192 8.57 6.86 14.81
C LEU A 192 9.18 7.60 13.63
N TRP A 193 10.48 7.40 13.39
CA TRP A 193 11.17 8.04 12.27
C TRP A 193 10.66 7.51 10.92
N ILE A 194 10.47 6.19 10.78
CA ILE A 194 9.91 5.59 9.56
C ILE A 194 8.53 6.19 9.27
N ASN A 195 7.62 6.20 10.25
CA ASN A 195 6.28 6.77 10.07
C ASN A 195 6.31 8.26 9.73
N ARG A 196 7.18 9.04 10.35
CA ARG A 196 7.32 10.48 10.06
C ARG A 196 7.82 10.72 8.64
N ILE A 197 8.88 10.02 8.23
CA ILE A 197 9.43 10.15 6.86
C ILE A 197 8.37 9.77 5.83
N THR A 198 7.69 8.64 6.03
CA THR A 198 6.63 8.19 5.12
C THR A 198 5.46 9.18 5.11
N GLY A 199 5.02 9.66 6.28
CA GLY A 199 3.98 10.67 6.38
C GLY A 199 4.32 11.96 5.64
N ILE A 200 5.58 12.43 5.74
CA ILE A 200 6.07 13.61 5.01
C ILE A 200 6.01 13.36 3.50
N ILE A 201 6.49 12.21 3.02
CA ILE A 201 6.47 11.87 1.58
C ILE A 201 5.03 11.85 1.06
N VAL A 202 4.12 11.18 1.78
CA VAL A 202 2.70 11.13 1.40
C VAL A 202 2.07 12.53 1.40
N THR A 203 2.42 13.38 2.38
CA THR A 203 1.95 14.76 2.43
C THR A 203 2.41 15.57 1.22
N ILE A 204 3.67 15.44 0.82
CA ILE A 204 4.22 16.12 -0.36
C ILE A 204 3.48 15.67 -1.63
N ILE A 205 3.24 14.38 -1.80
CA ILE A 205 2.48 13.84 -2.93
C ILE A 205 1.06 14.40 -2.92
N GLY A 206 0.40 14.43 -1.77
CA GLY A 206 -0.95 14.98 -1.62
C GLY A 206 -1.02 16.46 -1.99
N ILE A 207 -0.03 17.26 -1.55
CA ILE A 207 0.06 18.68 -1.89
C ILE A 207 0.29 18.86 -3.39
N ALA A 208 1.15 18.04 -4.02
CA ALA A 208 1.37 18.10 -5.47
C ALA A 208 0.08 17.84 -6.24
N LEU A 209 -0.65 16.76 -5.92
CA LEU A 209 -1.94 16.46 -6.54
C LEU A 209 -2.97 17.58 -6.32
N LEU A 210 -2.97 18.17 -5.13
CA LEU A 210 -3.88 19.28 -4.81
C LEU A 210 -3.55 20.52 -5.63
N THR A 211 -2.27 20.87 -5.77
CA THR A 211 -1.84 22.02 -6.57
C THR A 211 -2.15 21.84 -8.04
N ASP A 212 -1.93 20.65 -8.59
CA ASP A 212 -2.26 20.33 -9.98
C ASP A 212 -3.77 20.45 -10.22
N GLY A 213 -4.59 19.86 -9.34
CA GLY A 213 -6.04 19.97 -9.44
C GLY A 213 -6.58 21.41 -9.30
N ILE A 214 -5.99 22.23 -8.43
CA ILE A 214 -6.36 23.65 -8.30
C ILE A 214 -5.94 24.44 -9.53
N MET A 215 -4.76 24.19 -10.08
CA MET A 215 -4.31 24.85 -11.31
C MET A 215 -5.23 24.50 -12.47
N GLU A 216 -5.60 23.24 -12.63
CA GLU A 216 -6.57 22.82 -13.66
C GLU A 216 -7.90 23.53 -13.49
N LEU A 217 -8.41 23.69 -12.25
CA LEU A 217 -9.66 24.37 -11.94
C LEU A 217 -9.64 25.87 -12.31
N ILE A 218 -8.48 26.54 -12.20
CA ILE A 218 -8.35 27.99 -12.44
C ILE A 218 -8.11 28.31 -13.92
N PHE A 219 -7.43 27.40 -14.64
CA PHE A 219 -6.98 27.67 -16.03
C PHE A 219 -7.83 26.94 -17.09
N THR A 220 -8.82 26.12 -16.72
CA THR A 220 -9.82 25.55 -17.61
C THR A 220 -11.14 26.30 -17.48
#